data_6d5ba401dedfc2bf9d75d52abbc8b62e
#
_entry.id   6d5ba401dedfc2bf9d75d52abbc8b62e
#
_cell.length_a   1.000
_cell.length_b   1.000
_cell.length_c   1.000
_cell.angle_alpha   90.00
_cell.angle_beta   90.00
_cell.angle_gamma   90.00
#
_symmetry.space_group_name_H-M   'P 1'
#
loop_
_entity.id
_entity.type
_entity.pdbx_description
1 polymer ?
#
loop_
_entity_poly.entity_id
_entity_poly.type
_entity_poly.pdbx_seq_one_letter_code
_entity_poly.pdbx_strand_id
1 'polypeptide(L)'
;MRNPSRKAAISAGLLAVAAAAGWLGLERYHAGGADWLVIVLFVVVVPIVPFAPVLLIQGLLLASGKAKLDAGIGRVAQWHVAAEDWDRFRAFDRERVAAYGASYVNDLRIRQVTPPGGVAVIVGKTSLIVDDSYHVLRLSGLPELRNIGWVDNSATPQRPPDCLEFKLAYPRSRYGTITYTTLRVPIPEAAFGQARLAYDHFAPAIERLHAARPVALRNPIRTLQVCGVLLLVSLAAAAWAWLEADRMGQSINNTDTPMVVLIVAGAVAIFALILGGATLLLRPRRRGAKEGRLYAMDRPPST
;
A
#
# COMPACT_ATOMS: atom_id res chain seq x y z
N MET A 1 -6.45 -5.36 -0.24
CA MET A 1 -6.67 -4.78 1.12
C MET A 1 -8.16 -4.82 1.42
N ARG A 2 -8.55 -5.55 2.47
CA ARG A 2 -9.95 -5.66 2.85
C ARG A 2 -10.39 -4.37 3.55
N ASN A 3 -11.40 -3.72 3.04
CA ASN A 3 -12.00 -2.50 3.57
C ASN A 3 -11.03 -1.30 3.83
N PRO A 4 -10.62 -0.54 2.81
CA PRO A 4 -9.71 0.61 2.97
C PRO A 4 -10.30 1.75 3.83
N SER A 5 -11.64 1.90 3.88
CA SER A 5 -12.30 2.90 4.72
C SER A 5 -12.09 2.64 6.22
N ARG A 6 -12.06 1.37 6.64
CA ARG A 6 -11.75 1.01 8.04
C ARG A 6 -10.35 1.44 8.46
N LYS A 7 -9.37 1.36 7.55
CA LYS A 7 -8.01 1.86 7.85
C LYS A 7 -7.98 3.37 7.99
N ALA A 8 -8.67 4.09 7.12
CA ALA A 8 -8.80 5.54 7.25
C ALA A 8 -9.44 5.92 8.59
N ALA A 9 -10.52 5.23 9.00
CA ALA A 9 -11.18 5.45 10.28
C ALA A 9 -10.25 5.17 11.49
N ILE A 10 -9.50 4.07 11.46
CA ILE A 10 -8.52 3.76 12.52
C ILE A 10 -7.44 4.83 12.60
N SER A 11 -6.91 5.28 11.46
CA SER A 11 -5.88 6.33 11.43
C SER A 11 -6.42 7.69 11.90
N ALA A 12 -7.68 8.02 11.59
CA ALA A 12 -8.35 9.21 12.11
C ALA A 12 -8.54 9.12 13.63
N GLY A 13 -8.94 7.94 14.14
CA GLY A 13 -9.03 7.68 15.58
C GLY A 13 -7.68 7.83 16.29
N LEU A 14 -6.61 7.31 15.72
CA LEU A 14 -5.26 7.49 16.29
C LEU A 14 -4.83 8.96 16.32
N LEU A 15 -5.17 9.74 15.30
CA LEU A 15 -4.91 11.18 15.30
C LEU A 15 -5.71 11.91 16.36
N ALA A 16 -6.98 11.55 16.55
CA ALA A 16 -7.81 12.15 17.61
C ALA A 16 -7.26 11.81 19.00
N VAL A 17 -6.81 10.57 19.22
CA VAL A 17 -6.15 10.16 20.49
C VAL A 17 -4.85 10.92 20.68
N ALA A 18 -4.03 11.07 19.65
CA ALA A 18 -2.79 11.84 19.74
C ALA A 18 -3.04 13.33 20.04
N ALA A 19 -4.07 13.92 19.41
CA ALA A 19 -4.45 15.30 19.69
C ALA A 19 -4.94 15.48 21.15
N ALA A 20 -5.78 14.58 21.63
CA ALA A 20 -6.26 14.61 23.01
C ALA A 20 -5.13 14.40 24.03
N ALA A 21 -4.25 13.44 23.79
CA ALA A 21 -3.09 13.18 24.64
C ALA A 21 -2.10 14.35 24.64
N GLY A 22 -1.86 14.95 23.46
CA GLY A 22 -1.02 16.15 23.36
C GLY A 22 -1.61 17.34 24.09
N TRP A 23 -2.91 17.56 23.96
CA TRP A 23 -3.62 18.62 24.69
C TRP A 23 -3.53 18.45 26.21
N LEU A 24 -3.88 17.25 26.71
CA LEU A 24 -3.79 16.92 28.14
C LEU A 24 -2.36 17.04 28.68
N GLY A 25 -1.38 16.61 27.89
CA GLY A 25 0.04 16.74 28.22
C GLY A 25 0.45 18.20 28.35
N LEU A 26 -0.02 19.05 27.45
CA LEU A 26 0.26 20.48 27.46
C LEU A 26 -0.40 21.19 28.67
N GLU A 27 -1.69 20.96 28.91
CA GLU A 27 -2.40 21.50 30.07
C GLU A 27 -1.70 21.13 31.41
N ARG A 28 -1.30 19.85 31.52
CA ARG A 28 -0.67 19.38 32.75
C ARG A 28 0.76 19.96 32.88
N TYR A 29 1.47 20.10 31.81
CA TYR A 29 2.78 20.76 31.78
C TYR A 29 2.67 22.22 32.28
N HIS A 30 1.66 22.96 31.84
CA HIS A 30 1.38 24.33 32.33
C HIS A 30 1.01 24.40 33.78
N ALA A 31 0.28 23.40 34.30
CA ALA A 31 -0.18 23.40 35.68
C ALA A 31 0.89 23.00 36.71
N GLY A 32 1.86 22.18 36.33
CA GLY A 32 2.80 21.61 37.31
C GLY A 32 4.19 21.26 36.78
N GLY A 33 4.50 21.62 35.54
CA GLY A 33 5.76 21.28 34.87
C GLY A 33 5.85 19.85 34.36
N ALA A 34 7.06 19.42 34.00
CA ALA A 34 7.29 18.11 33.44
C ALA A 34 7.25 16.99 34.51
N ASP A 35 6.11 16.37 34.69
CA ASP A 35 5.97 15.15 35.45
C ASP A 35 6.06 13.89 34.60
N TRP A 36 6.13 12.70 35.21
CA TRP A 36 6.21 11.43 34.48
C TRP A 36 5.04 11.21 33.54
N LEU A 37 3.85 11.72 33.88
CA LEU A 37 2.64 11.57 33.08
C LEU A 37 2.73 12.41 31.79
N VAL A 38 3.26 13.62 31.87
CA VAL A 38 3.54 14.48 30.72
C VAL A 38 4.51 13.76 29.78
N ILE A 39 5.58 13.17 30.31
CA ILE A 39 6.54 12.41 29.51
C ILE A 39 5.86 11.24 28.79
N VAL A 40 5.03 10.46 29.50
CA VAL A 40 4.30 9.33 28.89
C VAL A 40 3.35 9.79 27.78
N LEU A 41 2.60 10.88 27.99
CA LEU A 41 1.71 11.43 26.98
C LEU A 41 2.48 11.84 25.71
N PHE A 42 3.61 12.53 25.85
CA PHE A 42 4.43 12.91 24.71
C PHE A 42 5.11 11.71 24.03
N VAL A 43 5.55 10.70 24.77
CA VAL A 43 6.08 9.45 24.21
C VAL A 43 5.04 8.74 23.32
N VAL A 44 3.75 8.82 23.65
CA VAL A 44 2.66 8.28 22.81
C VAL A 44 2.43 9.16 21.59
N VAL A 45 2.41 10.47 21.74
CA VAL A 45 2.10 11.43 20.67
C VAL A 45 3.18 11.48 19.59
N VAL A 46 4.45 11.55 20.00
CA VAL A 46 5.60 11.72 19.09
C VAL A 46 5.67 10.68 17.96
N PRO A 47 5.48 9.37 18.16
CA PRO A 47 5.47 8.42 17.06
C PRO A 47 4.18 8.46 16.22
N ILE A 48 3.04 8.85 16.80
CA ILE A 48 1.75 8.84 16.08
C ILE A 48 1.67 10.00 15.07
N VAL A 49 2.11 11.17 15.47
CA VAL A 49 2.00 12.40 14.66
C VAL A 49 2.59 12.27 13.24
N PRO A 50 3.78 11.72 13.00
CA PRO A 50 4.31 11.59 11.65
C PRO A 50 3.68 10.47 10.82
N PHE A 51 3.21 9.39 11.45
CA PHE A 51 2.73 8.21 10.73
C PHE A 51 1.22 8.23 10.46
N ALA A 52 0.42 8.68 11.43
CA ALA A 52 -1.03 8.62 11.31
C ALA A 52 -1.60 9.47 10.15
N PRO A 53 -1.12 10.70 9.85
CA PRO A 53 -1.56 11.46 8.68
C PRO A 53 -1.26 10.74 7.37
N VAL A 54 -0.07 10.14 7.25
CA VAL A 54 0.33 9.39 6.04
C VAL A 54 -0.58 8.19 5.83
N LEU A 55 -0.85 7.44 6.90
CA LEU A 55 -1.76 6.28 6.85
C LEU A 55 -3.20 6.71 6.56
N LEU A 56 -3.65 7.84 7.10
CA LEU A 56 -4.98 8.41 6.84
C LEU A 56 -5.11 8.80 5.36
N ILE A 57 -4.17 9.57 4.83
CA ILE A 57 -4.18 9.98 3.41
C ILE A 57 -4.16 8.75 2.50
N GLN A 58 -3.31 7.76 2.78
CA GLN A 58 -3.28 6.51 2.03
C GLN A 58 -4.62 5.77 2.10
N GLY A 59 -5.21 5.68 3.29
CA GLY A 59 -6.52 5.05 3.51
C GLY A 59 -7.63 5.75 2.71
N LEU A 60 -7.67 7.08 2.73
CA LEU A 60 -8.64 7.89 1.98
C LEU A 60 -8.48 7.74 0.47
N LEU A 61 -7.23 7.77 -0.04
CA LEU A 61 -6.97 7.58 -1.47
C LEU A 61 -7.40 6.18 -1.94
N LEU A 62 -7.15 5.14 -1.14
CA LEU A 62 -7.59 3.78 -1.47
C LEU A 62 -9.11 3.63 -1.37
N ALA A 63 -9.75 4.26 -0.38
CA ALA A 63 -11.21 4.25 -0.25
C ALA A 63 -11.88 4.99 -1.42
N SER A 64 -11.35 6.15 -1.82
CA SER A 64 -11.81 6.89 -3.01
C SER A 64 -11.62 6.07 -4.28
N GLY A 65 -10.47 5.40 -4.45
CA GLY A 65 -10.20 4.52 -5.59
C GLY A 65 -11.19 3.36 -5.66
N LYS A 66 -11.48 2.72 -4.51
CA LYS A 66 -12.50 1.67 -4.42
C LYS A 66 -13.87 2.20 -4.80
N ALA A 67 -14.33 3.30 -4.20
CA ALA A 67 -15.64 3.89 -4.47
C ALA A 67 -15.82 4.27 -5.95
N LYS A 68 -14.80 4.83 -6.60
CA LYS A 68 -14.82 5.12 -8.04
C LYS A 68 -15.01 3.85 -8.87
N LEU A 69 -14.28 2.78 -8.54
CA LEU A 69 -14.38 1.52 -9.28
C LEU A 69 -15.71 0.82 -9.04
N ASP A 70 -16.25 0.85 -7.81
CA ASP A 70 -17.60 0.37 -7.49
C ASP A 70 -18.67 1.13 -8.29
N ALA A 71 -18.50 2.45 -8.47
CA ALA A 71 -19.35 3.28 -9.32
C ALA A 71 -19.13 3.07 -10.83
N GLY A 72 -18.24 2.15 -11.22
CA GLY A 72 -17.95 1.84 -12.63
C GLY A 72 -16.91 2.75 -13.28
N ILE A 73 -16.38 3.74 -12.58
CA ILE A 73 -15.42 4.69 -13.15
C ILE A 73 -14.06 4.01 -13.34
N GLY A 74 -13.60 3.93 -14.58
CA GLY A 74 -12.34 3.27 -14.93
C GLY A 74 -12.40 1.75 -14.94
N ARG A 75 -13.58 1.14 -14.97
CA ARG A 75 -13.79 -0.30 -15.11
C ARG A 75 -13.33 -0.75 -16.50
N VAL A 76 -12.60 -1.85 -16.53
CA VAL A 76 -12.11 -2.52 -17.75
C VAL A 76 -12.94 -3.78 -18.00
N ALA A 77 -13.15 -4.57 -16.94
CA ALA A 77 -13.90 -5.82 -17.01
C ALA A 77 -14.63 -6.08 -15.69
N GLN A 78 -15.72 -6.83 -15.78
CA GLN A 78 -16.47 -7.27 -14.60
C GLN A 78 -17.10 -8.63 -14.87
N TRP A 79 -17.03 -9.52 -13.87
CA TRP A 79 -17.74 -10.78 -13.90
C TRP A 79 -18.19 -11.21 -12.51
N HIS A 80 -19.01 -12.21 -12.50
CA HIS A 80 -19.52 -12.81 -11.29
C HIS A 80 -19.11 -14.29 -11.24
N VAL A 81 -18.64 -14.73 -10.09
CA VAL A 81 -18.25 -16.11 -9.82
C VAL A 81 -19.30 -16.72 -8.91
N ALA A 82 -19.99 -17.76 -9.37
CA ALA A 82 -20.98 -18.48 -8.57
C ALA A 82 -20.33 -19.04 -7.29
N ALA A 83 -21.13 -19.24 -6.24
CA ALA A 83 -20.62 -19.73 -4.96
C ALA A 83 -19.92 -21.09 -5.09
N GLU A 84 -20.49 -22.00 -5.90
CA GLU A 84 -19.90 -23.32 -6.16
C GLU A 84 -18.54 -23.24 -6.88
N ASP A 85 -18.43 -22.37 -7.91
CA ASP A 85 -17.18 -22.15 -8.63
C ASP A 85 -16.11 -21.55 -7.73
N TRP A 86 -16.55 -20.63 -6.86
CA TRP A 86 -15.66 -20.02 -5.87
C TRP A 86 -15.15 -21.04 -4.86
N ASP A 87 -15.99 -21.94 -4.37
CA ASP A 87 -15.58 -22.98 -3.42
C ASP A 87 -14.69 -24.04 -4.08
N ARG A 88 -14.97 -24.42 -5.34
CA ARG A 88 -14.08 -25.31 -6.14
C ARG A 88 -12.69 -24.65 -6.33
N PHE A 89 -12.69 -23.38 -6.68
CA PHE A 89 -11.44 -22.63 -6.80
C PHE A 89 -10.66 -22.60 -5.48
N ARG A 90 -11.33 -22.33 -4.36
CA ARG A 90 -10.68 -22.30 -3.03
C ARG A 90 -10.10 -23.65 -2.61
N ALA A 91 -10.78 -24.73 -2.91
CA ALA A 91 -10.29 -26.07 -2.64
C ALA A 91 -9.01 -26.35 -3.44
N PHE A 92 -9.05 -26.10 -4.73
CA PHE A 92 -7.93 -26.24 -5.63
C PHE A 92 -6.72 -25.36 -5.24
N ASP A 93 -6.96 -24.09 -4.86
CA ASP A 93 -5.91 -23.16 -4.44
C ASP A 93 -5.21 -23.65 -3.16
N ARG A 94 -5.96 -24.21 -2.20
CA ARG A 94 -5.42 -24.84 -0.99
C ARG A 94 -4.58 -26.09 -1.29
N GLU A 95 -5.05 -26.94 -2.19
CA GLU A 95 -4.29 -28.13 -2.60
C GLU A 95 -2.97 -27.75 -3.28
N ARG A 96 -2.98 -26.75 -4.14
CA ARG A 96 -1.75 -26.21 -4.75
C ARG A 96 -0.78 -25.64 -3.73
N VAL A 97 -1.26 -24.90 -2.76
CA VAL A 97 -0.40 -24.40 -1.67
C VAL A 97 0.20 -25.55 -0.86
N ALA A 98 -0.59 -26.59 -0.58
CA ALA A 98 -0.09 -27.78 0.12
C ALA A 98 0.98 -28.55 -0.69
N ALA A 99 0.79 -28.65 -2.03
CA ALA A 99 1.71 -29.36 -2.90
C ALA A 99 3.01 -28.59 -3.20
N TYR A 100 2.94 -27.27 -3.38
CA TYR A 100 4.03 -26.45 -3.90
C TYR A 100 4.57 -25.41 -2.89
N GLY A 101 3.97 -25.34 -1.70
CA GLY A 101 4.43 -24.49 -0.60
C GLY A 101 4.14 -23.00 -0.78
N ALA A 102 4.92 -22.19 -0.05
CA ALA A 102 4.68 -20.75 0.09
C ALA A 102 4.72 -19.93 -1.23
N SER A 103 5.38 -20.46 -2.26
CA SER A 103 5.42 -19.80 -3.59
C SER A 103 4.08 -19.75 -4.32
N TYR A 104 3.15 -20.62 -3.92
CA TYR A 104 1.80 -20.71 -4.50
C TYR A 104 0.71 -20.05 -3.68
N VAL A 105 1.05 -19.38 -2.58
CA VAL A 105 0.06 -18.68 -1.75
C VAL A 105 -0.67 -17.61 -2.58
N ASN A 106 -1.99 -17.68 -2.54
CA ASN A 106 -2.83 -16.62 -3.11
C ASN A 106 -3.04 -15.53 -2.07
N ASP A 107 -2.57 -14.33 -2.37
CA ASP A 107 -2.64 -13.17 -1.47
C ASP A 107 -4.01 -12.45 -1.51
N LEU A 108 -4.98 -13.00 -2.21
CA LEU A 108 -6.35 -12.53 -2.14
C LEU A 108 -6.89 -12.66 -0.72
N ARG A 109 -7.25 -11.54 -0.13
CA ARG A 109 -7.92 -11.50 1.17
C ARG A 109 -9.42 -11.63 0.96
N ILE A 110 -9.91 -12.85 1.00
CA ILE A 110 -11.33 -13.19 0.82
C ILE A 110 -11.99 -13.50 2.17
N ARG A 111 -13.31 -13.45 2.19
CA ARG A 111 -14.10 -13.90 3.35
C ARG A 111 -13.90 -15.39 3.59
N GLN A 112 -13.94 -15.80 4.85
CA GLN A 112 -13.83 -17.23 5.19
C GLN A 112 -15.03 -18.03 4.69
N VAL A 113 -16.21 -17.41 4.73
CA VAL A 113 -17.47 -17.99 4.25
C VAL A 113 -17.80 -17.38 2.89
N THR A 114 -18.06 -18.23 1.91
CA THR A 114 -18.48 -17.81 0.58
C THR A 114 -19.89 -17.20 0.65
N PRO A 115 -20.10 -15.99 0.11
CA PRO A 115 -21.44 -15.42 0.05
C PRO A 115 -22.38 -16.32 -0.78
N PRO A 116 -23.63 -16.54 -0.36
CA PRO A 116 -24.56 -17.38 -1.10
C PRO A 116 -24.87 -16.86 -2.51
N GLY A 117 -24.75 -15.55 -2.71
CA GLY A 117 -24.85 -14.92 -4.04
C GLY A 117 -23.58 -15.01 -4.87
N GLY A 118 -22.51 -15.69 -4.40
CA GLY A 118 -21.22 -15.74 -5.10
C GLY A 118 -20.37 -14.49 -4.90
N VAL A 119 -19.35 -14.31 -5.74
CA VAL A 119 -18.32 -13.28 -5.61
C VAL A 119 -18.24 -12.42 -6.86
N ALA A 120 -18.38 -11.11 -6.70
CA ALA A 120 -18.16 -10.17 -7.79
C ALA A 120 -16.66 -9.85 -7.96
N VAL A 121 -16.23 -9.82 -9.21
CA VAL A 121 -14.87 -9.42 -9.62
C VAL A 121 -14.99 -8.20 -10.52
N ILE A 122 -14.30 -7.13 -10.17
CA ILE A 122 -14.26 -5.89 -10.95
C ILE A 122 -12.80 -5.52 -11.18
N VAL A 123 -12.41 -5.50 -12.44
CA VAL A 123 -11.06 -5.11 -12.88
C VAL A 123 -11.12 -3.69 -13.41
N GLY A 124 -10.35 -2.81 -12.82
CA GLY A 124 -10.17 -1.44 -13.27
C GLY A 124 -8.82 -1.22 -13.96
N LYS A 125 -8.60 -0.02 -14.49
CA LYS A 125 -7.34 0.35 -15.18
C LYS A 125 -6.09 0.17 -14.32
N THR A 126 -6.19 0.31 -13.00
CA THR A 126 -5.06 0.24 -12.06
C THR A 126 -5.42 -0.44 -10.74
N SER A 127 -6.52 -1.17 -10.71
CA SER A 127 -7.03 -1.78 -9.48
C SER A 127 -7.94 -2.96 -9.76
N LEU A 128 -8.12 -3.79 -8.73
CA LEU A 128 -8.96 -4.98 -8.75
C LEU A 128 -9.80 -5.00 -7.47
N ILE A 129 -11.08 -5.28 -7.61
CA ILE A 129 -11.97 -5.61 -6.50
C ILE A 129 -12.39 -7.07 -6.66
N VAL A 130 -12.24 -7.84 -5.60
CA VAL A 130 -12.77 -9.19 -5.49
C VAL A 130 -13.56 -9.23 -4.19
N ASP A 131 -14.88 -9.40 -4.29
CA ASP A 131 -15.82 -9.25 -3.18
C ASP A 131 -15.69 -7.85 -2.53
N ASP A 132 -15.27 -7.77 -1.29
CA ASP A 132 -15.00 -6.52 -0.56
C ASP A 132 -13.51 -6.11 -0.56
N SER A 133 -12.65 -6.92 -1.17
CA SER A 133 -11.20 -6.75 -1.14
C SER A 133 -10.72 -5.90 -2.32
N TYR A 134 -10.09 -4.77 -2.01
CA TYR A 134 -9.52 -3.86 -2.99
C TYR A 134 -8.01 -4.05 -3.12
N HIS A 135 -7.54 -4.25 -4.34
CA HIS A 135 -6.13 -4.43 -4.68
C HIS A 135 -5.70 -3.41 -5.71
N VAL A 136 -4.49 -2.86 -5.55
CA VAL A 136 -3.91 -1.91 -6.49
C VAL A 136 -3.04 -2.66 -7.48
N LEU A 137 -3.27 -2.43 -8.78
CA LEU A 137 -2.55 -3.03 -9.90
C LEU A 137 -1.80 -1.93 -10.67
N ARG A 138 -0.79 -1.34 -10.06
CA ARG A 138 -0.03 -0.26 -10.70
C ARG A 138 1.06 -0.82 -11.59
N LEU A 139 1.20 -0.26 -12.78
CA LEU A 139 2.31 -0.55 -13.69
C LEU A 139 3.61 0.15 -13.26
N SER A 140 3.53 1.17 -12.39
CA SER A 140 4.69 1.85 -11.82
C SER A 140 4.42 2.23 -10.37
N GLY A 141 5.41 2.08 -9.49
CA GLY A 141 5.30 2.36 -8.05
C GLY A 141 5.20 1.09 -7.22
N LEU A 142 4.58 1.17 -6.03
CA LEU A 142 4.46 0.05 -5.09
C LEU A 142 3.00 -0.17 -4.69
N PRO A 143 2.50 -1.40 -4.81
CA PRO A 143 3.08 -2.57 -5.51
C PRO A 143 3.15 -2.34 -7.01
N GLU A 144 4.10 -2.98 -7.69
CA GLU A 144 4.22 -2.91 -9.15
C GLU A 144 3.71 -4.21 -9.77
N LEU A 145 2.77 -4.10 -10.71
CA LEU A 145 2.27 -5.24 -11.48
C LEU A 145 3.35 -5.68 -12.49
N ARG A 146 3.84 -6.90 -12.31
CA ARG A 146 4.97 -7.45 -13.07
C ARG A 146 4.56 -8.44 -14.13
N ASN A 147 3.53 -9.17 -13.86
CA ASN A 147 3.02 -10.16 -14.80
C ASN A 147 1.51 -10.30 -14.66
N ILE A 148 0.88 -10.65 -15.75
CA ILE A 148 -0.47 -11.17 -15.82
C ILE A 148 -0.43 -12.47 -16.61
N GLY A 149 -1.03 -13.53 -16.07
CA GLY A 149 -1.05 -14.84 -16.70
C GLY A 149 -2.47 -15.41 -16.71
N TRP A 150 -2.73 -16.25 -17.68
CA TRP A 150 -3.92 -17.09 -17.72
C TRP A 150 -3.52 -18.50 -17.26
N VAL A 151 -4.18 -19.01 -16.25
CA VAL A 151 -3.97 -20.37 -15.75
C VAL A 151 -5.12 -21.22 -16.24
N ASP A 152 -4.82 -22.05 -17.23
CA ASP A 152 -5.77 -23.04 -17.74
C ASP A 152 -5.78 -24.25 -16.79
N ASN A 153 -6.96 -24.56 -16.27
CA ASN A 153 -7.20 -25.68 -15.37
C ASN A 153 -8.00 -26.81 -16.03
N SER A 154 -8.25 -26.76 -17.33
CA SER A 154 -9.07 -27.72 -18.07
C SER A 154 -8.55 -29.16 -17.97
N ALA A 155 -7.23 -29.33 -17.89
CA ALA A 155 -6.58 -30.63 -17.73
C ALA A 155 -6.62 -31.20 -16.29
N THR A 156 -7.14 -30.45 -15.32
CA THR A 156 -7.18 -30.87 -13.91
C THR A 156 -8.42 -31.75 -13.66
N PRO A 157 -8.27 -32.91 -12.97
CA PRO A 157 -9.40 -33.85 -12.76
C PRO A 157 -10.65 -33.23 -12.11
N GLN A 158 -10.43 -32.26 -11.22
CA GLN A 158 -11.49 -31.57 -10.48
C GLN A 158 -12.13 -30.42 -11.29
N ARG A 159 -11.58 -30.10 -12.47
CA ARG A 159 -12.00 -29.00 -13.34
C ARG A 159 -12.38 -27.72 -12.58
N PRO A 160 -11.46 -27.17 -11.74
CA PRO A 160 -11.70 -25.88 -11.15
C PRO A 160 -11.75 -24.83 -12.27
N PRO A 161 -12.42 -23.70 -12.05
CA PRO A 161 -12.46 -22.64 -13.06
C PRO A 161 -11.04 -22.16 -13.40
N ASP A 162 -10.81 -21.75 -14.64
CA ASP A 162 -9.61 -21.05 -15.05
C ASP A 162 -9.36 -19.83 -14.18
N CYS A 163 -8.14 -19.36 -14.14
CA CYS A 163 -7.79 -18.24 -13.30
C CYS A 163 -7.00 -17.15 -14.04
N LEU A 164 -7.28 -15.92 -13.74
CA LEU A 164 -6.41 -14.80 -14.08
C LEU A 164 -5.46 -14.55 -12.91
N GLU A 165 -4.16 -14.63 -13.18
CA GLU A 165 -3.10 -14.45 -12.18
C GLU A 165 -2.39 -13.12 -12.37
N PHE A 166 -2.36 -12.29 -11.32
CA PHE A 166 -1.62 -11.04 -11.28
C PHE A 166 -0.42 -11.21 -10.33
N LYS A 167 0.79 -11.01 -10.83
CA LYS A 167 2.01 -11.01 -10.01
C LYS A 167 2.45 -9.60 -9.70
N LEU A 168 2.46 -9.28 -8.40
CA LEU A 168 2.83 -7.97 -7.89
C LEU A 168 4.21 -8.04 -7.21
N ALA A 169 5.07 -7.08 -7.51
CA ALA A 169 6.39 -6.97 -6.89
C ALA A 169 6.38 -5.95 -5.75
N TYR A 170 6.92 -6.36 -4.61
CA TYR A 170 7.19 -5.52 -3.46
C TYR A 170 8.67 -5.57 -3.11
N PRO A 171 9.37 -4.45 -2.97
CA PRO A 171 10.70 -4.45 -2.41
C PRO A 171 10.62 -4.78 -0.91
N ARG A 172 11.27 -5.85 -0.47
CA ARG A 172 11.20 -6.33 0.91
C ARG A 172 12.40 -5.97 1.78
N SER A 173 13.57 -5.71 1.23
CA SER A 173 14.76 -5.54 2.05
C SER A 173 15.76 -4.53 1.54
N ARG A 174 16.67 -4.15 2.45
CA ARG A 174 17.87 -3.34 2.20
C ARG A 174 18.76 -3.90 1.09
N TYR A 175 18.70 -5.20 0.84
CA TYR A 175 19.57 -5.92 -0.11
C TYR A 175 18.96 -6.08 -1.50
N GLY A 176 17.84 -5.40 -1.79
CA GLY A 176 17.21 -5.44 -3.12
C GLY A 176 16.41 -6.72 -3.40
N THR A 177 16.13 -7.53 -2.38
CA THR A 177 15.22 -8.68 -2.54
C THR A 177 13.80 -8.20 -2.83
N ILE A 178 13.26 -8.70 -3.93
CA ILE A 178 11.88 -8.46 -4.35
C ILE A 178 11.05 -9.62 -3.82
N THR A 179 9.96 -9.30 -3.14
CA THR A 179 8.93 -10.28 -2.79
C THR A 179 7.80 -10.15 -3.81
N TYR A 180 7.41 -11.28 -4.35
CA TYR A 180 6.24 -11.35 -5.21
C TYR A 180 5.03 -11.75 -4.39
N THR A 181 3.89 -11.11 -4.67
CA THR A 181 2.58 -11.53 -4.21
C THR A 181 1.76 -11.90 -5.42
N THR A 182 1.01 -12.96 -5.31
CA THR A 182 0.19 -13.49 -6.40
C THR A 182 -1.28 -13.31 -6.03
N LEU A 183 -2.03 -12.71 -6.95
CA LEU A 183 -3.48 -12.61 -6.86
C LEU A 183 -4.07 -13.48 -7.95
N ARG A 184 -4.68 -14.62 -7.60
CA ARG A 184 -5.39 -15.49 -8.54
C ARG A 184 -6.89 -15.30 -8.38
N VAL A 185 -7.55 -15.06 -9.51
CA VAL A 185 -8.98 -14.78 -9.56
C VAL A 185 -9.63 -15.77 -10.51
N PRO A 186 -10.65 -16.53 -10.08
CA PRO A 186 -11.28 -17.52 -10.93
C PRO A 186 -12.12 -16.87 -12.04
N ILE A 187 -12.15 -17.53 -13.20
CA ILE A 187 -12.84 -17.10 -14.39
C ILE A 187 -13.84 -18.21 -14.78
N PRO A 188 -15.14 -18.06 -14.51
CA PRO A 188 -16.15 -18.95 -15.06
C PRO A 188 -16.16 -18.90 -16.60
N GLU A 189 -16.55 -19.98 -17.27
CA GLU A 189 -16.60 -20.03 -18.75
C GLU A 189 -17.39 -18.86 -19.36
N ALA A 190 -18.53 -18.52 -18.76
CA ALA A 190 -19.34 -17.37 -19.18
C ALA A 190 -18.63 -16.02 -19.09
N ALA A 191 -17.51 -15.94 -18.35
CA ALA A 191 -16.74 -14.72 -18.13
C ALA A 191 -15.44 -14.64 -18.95
N PHE A 192 -15.14 -15.61 -19.80
CA PHE A 192 -13.89 -15.65 -20.57
C PHE A 192 -13.68 -14.39 -21.41
N GLY A 193 -14.72 -13.87 -22.07
CA GLY A 193 -14.64 -12.62 -22.82
C GLY A 193 -14.27 -11.41 -21.95
N GLN A 194 -14.82 -11.31 -20.74
CA GLN A 194 -14.51 -10.24 -19.79
C GLN A 194 -13.09 -10.36 -19.23
N ALA A 195 -12.70 -11.57 -18.87
CA ALA A 195 -11.35 -11.83 -18.38
C ALA A 195 -10.28 -11.54 -19.47
N ARG A 196 -10.59 -11.81 -20.73
CA ARG A 196 -9.75 -11.50 -21.87
C ARG A 196 -9.56 -9.98 -22.03
N LEU A 197 -10.63 -9.18 -21.88
CA LEU A 197 -10.50 -7.71 -21.87
C LEU A 197 -9.54 -7.22 -20.78
N ALA A 198 -9.60 -7.82 -19.58
CA ALA A 198 -8.67 -7.51 -18.52
C ALA A 198 -7.22 -7.91 -18.89
N TYR A 199 -7.02 -9.09 -19.45
CA TYR A 199 -5.72 -9.57 -19.88
C TYR A 199 -5.13 -8.64 -20.95
N ASP A 200 -5.89 -8.34 -21.99
CA ASP A 200 -5.48 -7.50 -23.13
C ASP A 200 -5.20 -6.05 -22.72
N HIS A 201 -5.81 -5.58 -21.62
CA HIS A 201 -5.52 -4.27 -21.06
C HIS A 201 -4.13 -4.20 -20.41
N PHE A 202 -3.75 -5.23 -19.64
CA PHE A 202 -2.51 -5.20 -18.86
C PHE A 202 -1.31 -5.80 -19.60
N ALA A 203 -1.47 -6.89 -20.34
CA ALA A 203 -0.36 -7.61 -20.95
C ALA A 203 0.52 -6.73 -21.86
N PRO A 204 -0.02 -5.95 -22.82
CA PRO A 204 0.81 -5.10 -23.68
C PRO A 204 1.49 -3.96 -22.91
N ALA A 205 0.87 -3.48 -21.81
CA ALA A 205 1.44 -2.44 -20.98
C ALA A 205 2.62 -2.97 -20.15
N ILE A 206 2.52 -4.21 -19.65
CA ILE A 206 3.58 -4.91 -18.94
C ILE A 206 4.75 -5.19 -19.88
N GLU A 207 4.50 -5.70 -21.09
CA GLU A 207 5.54 -5.96 -22.10
C GLU A 207 6.34 -4.69 -22.44
N ARG A 208 5.64 -3.59 -22.69
CA ARG A 208 6.28 -2.28 -22.96
C ARG A 208 7.16 -1.81 -21.79
N LEU A 209 6.70 -2.03 -20.56
CA LEU A 209 7.48 -1.66 -19.38
C LEU A 209 8.71 -2.54 -19.17
N HIS A 210 8.59 -3.84 -19.43
CA HIS A 210 9.72 -4.77 -19.33
C HIS A 210 10.78 -4.48 -20.40
N ALA A 211 10.37 -4.09 -21.61
CA ALA A 211 11.29 -3.67 -22.66
C ALA A 211 12.01 -2.36 -22.31
N ALA A 212 11.37 -1.47 -21.55
CA ALA A 212 11.87 -0.11 -21.28
C ALA A 212 12.65 0.02 -19.97
N ARG A 213 12.45 -0.87 -18.98
CA ARG A 213 13.02 -0.69 -17.63
C ARG A 213 13.35 -2.00 -16.94
N PRO A 214 14.60 -2.20 -16.46
CA PRO A 214 14.86 -3.12 -15.36
C PRO A 214 14.08 -2.64 -14.12
N VAL A 215 13.73 -3.60 -13.24
CA VAL A 215 12.93 -3.35 -12.01
C VAL A 215 13.23 -1.99 -11.40
N ALA A 216 12.34 -1.01 -11.59
CA ALA A 216 12.47 0.30 -10.97
C ALA A 216 12.01 0.16 -9.52
N LEU A 217 12.91 -0.32 -8.67
CA LEU A 217 12.79 -0.22 -7.24
C LEU A 217 12.54 1.25 -6.89
N ARG A 218 11.37 1.54 -6.31
CA ARG A 218 10.99 2.78 -5.63
C ARG A 218 11.67 4.03 -6.21
N ASN A 219 10.94 4.96 -6.76
CA ASN A 219 11.56 6.18 -7.27
C ASN A 219 12.22 6.95 -6.10
N PRO A 220 13.55 6.79 -5.87
CA PRO A 220 14.23 7.38 -4.71
C PRO A 220 14.16 8.90 -4.75
N ILE A 221 14.03 9.47 -5.95
CA ILE A 221 13.96 10.93 -6.15
C ILE A 221 12.70 11.48 -5.49
N ARG A 222 11.53 10.87 -5.68
CA ARG A 222 10.29 11.34 -5.04
C ARG A 222 10.37 11.26 -3.51
N THR A 223 10.94 10.17 -2.98
CA THR A 223 11.12 10.06 -1.52
C THR A 223 12.05 11.13 -1.01
N LEU A 224 13.17 11.38 -1.69
CA LEU A 224 14.13 12.44 -1.34
C LEU A 224 13.52 13.85 -1.46
N GLN A 225 12.69 14.08 -2.49
CA GLN A 225 11.94 15.33 -2.63
C GLN A 225 10.99 15.57 -1.46
N VAL A 226 10.21 14.54 -1.07
CA VAL A 226 9.31 14.64 0.09
C VAL A 226 10.09 14.88 1.38
N CYS A 227 11.19 14.15 1.61
CA CYS A 227 12.06 14.39 2.77
C CYS A 227 12.67 15.79 2.75
N GLY A 228 13.10 16.28 1.58
CA GLY A 228 13.61 17.63 1.41
C GLY A 228 12.58 18.71 1.75
N VAL A 229 11.36 18.56 1.26
CA VAL A 229 10.27 19.49 1.58
C VAL A 229 9.95 19.46 3.09
N LEU A 230 9.86 18.28 3.70
CA LEU A 230 9.62 18.15 5.14
C LEU A 230 10.72 18.81 5.97
N LEU A 231 11.99 18.66 5.57
CA LEU A 231 13.12 19.32 6.22
C LEU A 231 13.02 20.84 6.10
N LEU A 232 12.73 21.37 4.91
CA LEU A 232 12.61 22.81 4.70
C LEU A 232 11.45 23.41 5.53
N VAL A 233 10.29 22.74 5.57
CA VAL A 233 9.15 23.17 6.40
C VAL A 233 9.51 23.12 7.88
N SER A 234 10.22 22.07 8.34
CA SER A 234 10.65 21.96 9.73
C SER A 234 11.66 23.05 10.12
N LEU A 235 12.62 23.36 9.24
CA LEU A 235 13.57 24.45 9.45
C LEU A 235 12.89 25.83 9.49
N ALA A 236 11.93 26.07 8.59
CA ALA A 236 11.15 27.31 8.58
C ALA A 236 10.33 27.47 9.87
N ALA A 237 9.68 26.38 10.34
CA ALA A 237 8.94 26.38 11.58
C ALA A 237 9.83 26.62 12.80
N ALA A 238 11.02 26.01 12.84
CA ALA A 238 11.99 26.22 13.91
C ALA A 238 12.53 27.67 13.91
N ALA A 239 12.83 28.22 12.74
CA ALA A 239 13.26 29.60 12.60
C ALA A 239 12.17 30.60 13.04
N TRP A 240 10.92 30.33 12.65
CA TRP A 240 9.79 31.12 13.11
C TRP A 240 9.65 31.10 14.64
N ALA A 241 9.71 29.90 15.23
CA ALA A 241 9.62 29.74 16.70
C ALA A 241 10.72 30.49 17.43
N TRP A 242 11.94 30.49 16.88
CA TRP A 242 13.06 31.24 17.43
C TRP A 242 12.86 32.76 17.35
N LEU A 243 12.46 33.27 16.19
CA LEU A 243 12.18 34.70 15.99
C LEU A 243 11.02 35.20 16.86
N GLU A 244 9.99 34.37 17.06
CA GLU A 244 8.87 34.73 17.90
C GLU A 244 9.25 34.79 19.39
N ALA A 245 10.09 33.87 19.86
CA ALA A 245 10.63 33.91 21.22
C ALA A 245 11.52 35.18 21.44
N ASP A 246 12.34 35.52 20.46
CA ASP A 246 13.19 36.72 20.49
C ASP A 246 12.34 38.02 20.54
N ARG A 247 11.30 38.10 19.73
CA ARG A 247 10.32 39.21 19.75
C ARG A 247 9.66 39.41 21.10
N MET A 248 9.36 38.31 21.80
CA MET A 248 8.78 38.37 23.14
C MET A 248 9.78 38.69 24.21
N GLY A 249 11.08 38.85 23.90
CA GLY A 249 12.15 39.10 24.85
C GLY A 249 12.33 37.99 25.88
N GLN A 250 11.86 36.80 25.57
CA GLN A 250 11.90 35.63 26.47
C GLN A 250 12.80 34.54 25.89
N SER A 251 13.41 33.76 26.76
CA SER A 251 14.10 32.54 26.34
C SER A 251 13.04 31.56 25.76
N ILE A 252 13.40 30.87 24.68
CA ILE A 252 12.53 29.93 24.00
C ILE A 252 11.99 28.83 24.96
N ASN A 253 12.74 28.54 26.02
CA ASN A 253 12.34 27.59 27.06
C ASN A 253 11.21 28.10 27.99
N ASN A 254 10.99 29.42 27.99
CA ASN A 254 9.96 30.07 28.82
C ASN A 254 8.72 30.46 28.01
N THR A 255 8.68 30.09 26.73
CA THR A 255 7.54 30.37 25.84
C THR A 255 6.91 29.07 25.37
N ASP A 256 5.61 28.91 25.69
CA ASP A 256 4.92 27.64 25.47
C ASP A 256 4.74 27.30 23.99
N THR A 257 4.20 28.23 23.21
CA THR A 257 3.92 28.01 21.79
C THR A 257 5.19 27.81 20.94
N PRO A 258 6.20 28.69 21.02
CA PRO A 258 7.47 28.49 20.29
C PRO A 258 8.20 27.21 20.71
N MET A 259 8.18 26.83 21.98
CA MET A 259 8.80 25.59 22.46
C MET A 259 8.13 24.35 21.86
N VAL A 260 6.80 24.29 21.86
CA VAL A 260 6.04 23.18 21.26
C VAL A 260 6.32 23.08 19.76
N VAL A 261 6.33 24.21 19.03
CA VAL A 261 6.64 24.23 17.59
C VAL A 261 8.06 23.73 17.35
N LEU A 262 9.03 24.10 18.17
CA LEU A 262 10.42 23.65 18.04
C LEU A 262 10.54 22.13 18.25
N ILE A 263 9.85 21.57 19.25
CA ILE A 263 9.86 20.13 19.54
C ILE A 263 9.25 19.37 18.35
N VAL A 264 8.09 19.80 17.85
CA VAL A 264 7.42 19.15 16.72
C VAL A 264 8.25 19.26 15.44
N ALA A 265 8.78 20.45 15.15
CA ALA A 265 9.66 20.67 14.01
C ALA A 265 10.92 19.79 14.08
N GLY A 266 11.53 19.68 15.25
CA GLY A 266 12.68 18.80 15.50
C GLY A 266 12.35 17.33 15.25
N ALA A 267 11.23 16.84 15.76
CA ALA A 267 10.78 15.46 15.55
C ALA A 267 10.54 15.15 14.05
N VAL A 268 9.90 16.06 13.33
CA VAL A 268 9.65 15.92 11.88
C VAL A 268 10.97 15.97 11.08
N ALA A 269 11.91 16.84 11.46
CA ALA A 269 13.21 16.94 10.84
C ALA A 269 14.03 15.65 11.01
N ILE A 270 14.09 15.12 12.23
CA ILE A 270 14.75 13.85 12.54
C ILE A 270 14.16 12.71 11.71
N PHE A 271 12.84 12.62 11.65
CA PHE A 271 12.16 11.62 10.85
C PHE A 271 12.50 11.74 9.36
N ALA A 272 12.49 12.96 8.82
CA ALA A 272 12.84 13.22 7.42
C ALA A 272 14.31 12.86 7.13
N LEU A 273 15.22 13.14 8.04
CA LEU A 273 16.64 12.77 7.94
C LEU A 273 16.85 11.25 7.97
N ILE A 274 16.17 10.54 8.88
CA ILE A 274 16.25 9.08 8.97
C ILE A 274 15.71 8.45 7.67
N LEU A 275 14.54 8.88 7.20
CA LEU A 275 13.93 8.35 5.99
C LEU A 275 14.72 8.69 4.72
N GLY A 276 15.20 9.93 4.61
CA GLY A 276 16.05 10.40 3.51
C GLY A 276 17.40 9.70 3.50
N GLY A 277 18.08 9.62 4.65
CA GLY A 277 19.33 8.90 4.83
C GLY A 277 19.21 7.42 4.52
N ALA A 278 18.17 6.76 5.04
CA ALA A 278 17.86 5.37 4.69
C ALA A 278 17.66 5.20 3.19
N THR A 279 16.98 6.13 2.52
CA THR A 279 16.73 6.08 1.06
C THR A 279 18.04 6.23 0.27
N LEU A 280 18.96 7.07 0.72
CA LEU A 280 20.28 7.25 0.09
C LEU A 280 21.20 6.05 0.31
N LEU A 281 21.28 5.55 1.55
CA LEU A 281 22.12 4.41 1.91
C LEU A 281 21.65 3.10 1.27
N LEU A 282 20.33 2.98 1.06
CA LEU A 282 19.70 1.82 0.47
C LEU A 282 19.60 1.90 -1.06
N ARG A 283 20.25 2.89 -1.68
CA ARG A 283 20.36 3.00 -3.13
C ARG A 283 20.96 1.69 -3.67
N PRO A 284 20.23 0.88 -4.45
CA PRO A 284 20.79 -0.34 -4.99
C PRO A 284 21.99 0.03 -5.86
N ARG A 285 23.20 -0.38 -5.46
CA ARG A 285 24.33 -0.41 -6.38
C ARG A 285 23.88 -1.26 -7.56
N ARG A 286 23.96 -0.70 -8.77
CA ARG A 286 23.69 -1.38 -10.05
C ARG A 286 24.58 -2.63 -10.18
N ARG A 287 24.28 -3.69 -9.46
CA ARG A 287 24.73 -5.03 -9.82
C ARG A 287 23.71 -5.52 -10.83
N GLY A 288 24.16 -5.69 -12.08
CA GLY A 288 23.37 -6.28 -13.15
C GLY A 288 22.82 -7.63 -12.70
N ALA A 289 21.61 -7.62 -12.16
CA ALA A 289 20.87 -8.84 -11.97
C ALA A 289 20.53 -9.32 -13.39
N LYS A 290 21.20 -10.37 -13.84
CA LYS A 290 20.70 -11.25 -14.87
C LYS A 290 19.42 -11.88 -14.31
N GLU A 291 18.31 -11.14 -14.34
CA GLU A 291 17.00 -11.74 -14.21
C GLU A 291 16.79 -12.60 -15.45
N GLY A 292 17.09 -13.87 -15.32
CA GLY A 292 16.72 -14.86 -16.31
C GLY A 292 15.23 -14.72 -16.61
N ARG A 293 14.86 -15.00 -17.84
CA ARG A 293 13.47 -15.11 -18.33
C ARG A 293 12.72 -16.13 -17.48
N LEU A 294 12.23 -15.70 -16.31
CA LEU A 294 11.66 -16.60 -15.31
C LEU A 294 10.18 -16.91 -15.55
N TYR A 295 9.53 -16.21 -16.51
CA TYR A 295 8.12 -16.48 -16.77
C TYR A 295 7.79 -16.25 -18.25
N ALA A 296 7.56 -17.33 -18.98
CA ALA A 296 6.77 -17.26 -20.20
C ALA A 296 5.36 -16.75 -19.78
N MET A 297 4.85 -15.73 -20.47
CA MET A 297 3.44 -15.34 -20.30
C MET A 297 2.59 -16.47 -20.87
N ASP A 298 1.87 -17.18 -20.00
CA ASP A 298 0.84 -18.09 -20.47
C ASP A 298 -0.27 -17.23 -21.11
N ARG A 299 -0.48 -17.43 -22.40
CA ARG A 299 -1.48 -16.69 -23.15
C ARG A 299 -2.85 -17.33 -22.95
N PRO A 300 -3.93 -16.55 -23.01
CA PRO A 300 -5.27 -17.13 -23.00
C PRO A 300 -5.46 -18.09 -24.18
N PRO A 301 -6.29 -19.12 -24.06
CA PRO A 301 -6.57 -20.04 -25.16
C PRO A 301 -7.11 -19.26 -26.36
N SER A 302 -6.65 -19.64 -27.55
CA SER A 302 -7.20 -19.12 -28.81
C SER A 302 -8.64 -19.61 -28.96
N THR A 303 -9.57 -18.68 -28.96
CA THR A 303 -10.98 -18.98 -29.28
C THR A 303 -11.11 -19.24 -30.77
#